data_2e3ee707a2e420989dc18b7eea794427
#
_entry.id   2e3ee707a2e420989dc18b7eea794427
#
_cell.length_a   1.000
_cell.length_b   1.000
_cell.length_c   1.000
_cell.angle_alpha   90.00
_cell.angle_beta   90.00
_cell.angle_gamma   90.00
#
_symmetry.space_group_name_H-M   'P 1'
#
loop_
_entity.id
_entity.type
_entity.pdbx_description
1 polymer ?
#
loop_
_entity_poly.entity_id
_entity_poly.type
_entity_poly.pdbx_seq_one_letter_code
_entity_poly.pdbx_strand_id
1 'polypeptide(L)'
;MDLMEAMNARHSVRQYEAKALTGEQIAALREEIDACNRESGLHIQLVTEEPKAFDSLMAHYGKFSGVTNYIALIGKKGPDLDETCGYYGERLVLLAQQLGLNTCWVAMTYKKIPSAFQVSSGEKLTVVIALGYGKNQGVPHKSRPLSDVASYDGAMPDWFKNGAETALLAPTAMNQQKFRFSAHGDQVTATAGRGFYSKVDLGIVKYHFEIGAGKENFSWT
;
A
#
# COMPACT_ATOMS: atom_id res chain seq x y z
N MET A 1 18.87 1.05 1.57
CA MET A 1 17.81 1.83 0.87
C MET A 1 16.99 2.53 1.92
N ASP A 2 16.88 3.85 1.88
CA ASP A 2 15.98 4.61 2.75
C ASP A 2 14.54 4.60 2.23
N LEU A 3 13.60 5.24 2.96
CA LEU A 3 12.18 5.25 2.56
C LEU A 3 11.92 6.03 1.27
N MET A 4 12.63 7.14 1.02
CA MET A 4 12.50 7.92 -0.21
C MET A 4 13.00 7.14 -1.42
N GLU A 5 14.12 6.46 -1.28
CA GLU A 5 14.65 5.55 -2.30
C GLU A 5 13.66 4.39 -2.57
N ALA A 6 13.06 3.83 -1.51
CA ALA A 6 12.07 2.76 -1.64
C ALA A 6 10.81 3.22 -2.39
N MET A 7 10.28 4.42 -2.09
CA MET A 7 9.13 5.00 -2.80
C MET A 7 9.41 5.20 -4.29
N ASN A 8 10.61 5.66 -4.64
CA ASN A 8 11.00 5.87 -6.04
C ASN A 8 11.23 4.54 -6.79
N ALA A 9 11.82 3.53 -6.12
CA ALA A 9 12.14 2.25 -6.74
C ALA A 9 10.95 1.27 -6.81
N ARG A 10 9.95 1.46 -5.93
CA ARG A 10 8.79 0.57 -5.82
C ARG A 10 7.84 0.71 -7.01
N HIS A 11 7.65 -0.37 -7.75
CA HIS A 11 6.60 -0.46 -8.78
C HIS A 11 5.76 -1.72 -8.58
N SER A 12 4.56 -1.74 -9.17
CA SER A 12 3.68 -2.92 -9.13
C SER A 12 4.25 -4.03 -9.99
N VAL A 13 4.60 -5.16 -9.38
CA VAL A 13 5.11 -6.36 -10.04
C VAL A 13 4.08 -7.47 -9.95
N ARG A 14 3.83 -8.18 -11.05
CA ARG A 14 2.84 -9.25 -11.13
C ARG A 14 3.43 -10.61 -11.51
N GLN A 15 4.68 -10.64 -11.95
CA GLN A 15 5.37 -11.87 -12.34
C GLN A 15 6.52 -12.11 -11.36
N TYR A 16 6.47 -13.24 -10.68
CA TYR A 16 7.41 -13.58 -9.61
C TYR A 16 8.20 -14.85 -9.91
N GLU A 17 9.39 -14.92 -9.35
CA GLU A 17 10.21 -16.13 -9.35
C GLU A 17 9.67 -17.12 -8.30
N ALA A 18 9.79 -18.40 -8.59
CA ALA A 18 9.47 -19.46 -7.61
C ALA A 18 10.62 -19.60 -6.59
N LYS A 19 10.85 -18.54 -5.81
CA LYS A 19 11.89 -18.45 -4.80
C LYS A 19 11.28 -18.16 -3.44
N ALA A 20 11.61 -18.98 -2.43
CA ALA A 20 11.15 -18.76 -1.06
C ALA A 20 11.77 -17.49 -0.47
N LEU A 21 11.01 -16.81 0.40
CA LEU A 21 11.55 -15.73 1.22
C LEU A 21 12.58 -16.28 2.20
N THR A 22 13.60 -15.48 2.52
CA THR A 22 14.57 -15.86 3.55
C THR A 22 13.96 -15.77 4.95
N GLY A 23 14.54 -16.51 5.92
CA GLY A 23 14.11 -16.41 7.31
C GLY A 23 14.21 -15.00 7.87
N GLU A 24 15.23 -14.21 7.49
CA GLU A 24 15.43 -12.82 7.88
C GLU A 24 14.33 -11.90 7.32
N GLN A 25 13.96 -12.07 6.05
CA GLN A 25 12.87 -11.31 5.44
C GLN A 25 11.53 -11.61 6.10
N ILE A 26 11.25 -12.89 6.38
CA ILE A 26 10.02 -13.31 7.08
C ILE A 26 9.99 -12.73 8.49
N ALA A 27 11.10 -12.75 9.22
CA ALA A 27 11.19 -12.21 10.57
C ALA A 27 10.95 -10.69 10.57
N ALA A 28 11.61 -9.94 9.69
CA ALA A 28 11.45 -8.49 9.58
C ALA A 28 10.00 -8.09 9.20
N LEU A 29 9.39 -8.80 8.24
CA LEU A 29 8.00 -8.56 7.86
C LEU A 29 7.03 -8.87 9.01
N ARG A 30 7.23 -9.94 9.77
CA ARG A 30 6.38 -10.27 10.92
C ARG A 30 6.50 -9.25 12.04
N GLU A 31 7.72 -8.81 12.36
CA GLU A 31 7.96 -7.78 13.38
C GLU A 31 7.20 -6.49 13.03
N GLU A 32 7.30 -6.05 11.78
CA GLU A 32 6.60 -4.85 11.31
C GLU A 32 5.08 -5.04 11.25
N ILE A 33 4.60 -6.22 10.85
CA ILE A 33 3.16 -6.56 10.90
C ILE A 33 2.64 -6.49 12.34
N ASP A 34 3.39 -7.03 13.30
CA ASP A 34 3.01 -6.98 14.71
C ASP A 34 2.97 -5.52 15.24
N ALA A 35 3.91 -4.67 14.80
CA ALA A 35 3.88 -3.24 15.09
C ALA A 35 2.65 -2.56 14.48
N CYS A 36 2.40 -2.76 13.19
CA CYS A 36 1.21 -2.25 12.51
C CYS A 36 -0.09 -2.68 13.19
N ASN A 37 -0.21 -3.95 13.56
CA ASN A 37 -1.40 -4.48 14.24
C ASN A 37 -1.60 -3.85 15.62
N ARG A 38 -0.53 -3.65 16.40
CA ARG A 38 -0.62 -2.98 17.72
C ARG A 38 -1.04 -1.52 17.60
N GLU A 39 -0.52 -0.81 16.61
CA GLU A 39 -0.79 0.62 16.40
C GLU A 39 -2.19 0.88 15.86
N SER A 40 -2.66 0.03 14.94
CA SER A 40 -3.89 0.25 14.17
C SER A 40 -5.11 -0.52 14.68
N GLY A 41 -4.89 -1.59 15.44
CA GLY A 41 -5.93 -2.57 15.76
C GLY A 41 -6.36 -3.44 14.58
N LEU A 42 -5.59 -3.45 13.49
CA LEU A 42 -5.77 -4.38 12.37
C LEU A 42 -5.35 -5.81 12.75
N HIS A 43 -5.71 -6.76 11.90
CA HIS A 43 -5.33 -8.16 12.00
C HIS A 43 -4.61 -8.58 10.70
N ILE A 44 -3.53 -7.86 10.38
CA ILE A 44 -2.70 -8.11 9.20
C ILE A 44 -1.96 -9.42 9.38
N GLN A 45 -1.90 -10.24 8.34
CA GLN A 45 -1.25 -11.56 8.37
C GLN A 45 -0.35 -11.76 7.15
N LEU A 46 0.86 -12.28 7.39
CA LEU A 46 1.75 -12.74 6.34
C LEU A 46 1.43 -14.19 6.01
N VAL A 47 1.12 -14.46 4.75
CA VAL A 47 0.94 -15.80 4.19
C VAL A 47 2.15 -16.14 3.33
N THR A 48 2.79 -17.26 3.59
CA THR A 48 3.96 -17.76 2.85
C THR A 48 3.67 -19.13 2.25
N GLU A 49 4.31 -19.44 1.12
CA GLU A 49 4.26 -20.76 0.47
C GLU A 49 2.83 -21.21 0.10
N GLU A 50 1.96 -20.27 -0.24
CA GLU A 50 0.57 -20.50 -0.63
C GLU A 50 0.36 -20.08 -2.12
N PRO A 51 0.52 -20.99 -3.10
CA PRO A 51 0.39 -20.66 -4.52
C PRO A 51 -1.05 -20.59 -5.02
N LYS A 52 -2.02 -21.22 -4.33
CA LYS A 52 -3.39 -21.41 -4.84
C LYS A 52 -4.18 -20.12 -4.96
N ALA A 53 -3.85 -19.10 -4.16
CA ALA A 53 -4.51 -17.80 -4.23
C ALA A 53 -4.30 -17.12 -5.59
N PHE A 54 -3.12 -17.30 -6.18
CA PHE A 54 -2.73 -16.67 -7.43
C PHE A 54 -2.61 -17.65 -8.62
N ASP A 55 -2.97 -18.92 -8.41
CA ASP A 55 -3.14 -19.93 -9.47
C ASP A 55 -4.64 -20.10 -9.80
N SER A 56 -5.25 -19.08 -10.38
CA SER A 56 -6.66 -19.05 -10.74
C SER A 56 -6.87 -18.24 -12.03
N LEU A 57 -7.98 -18.49 -12.72
CA LEU A 57 -8.34 -17.73 -13.93
C LEU A 57 -8.36 -16.22 -13.67
N MET A 58 -8.86 -15.78 -12.52
CA MET A 58 -8.89 -14.38 -12.14
C MET A 58 -7.49 -13.80 -11.92
N ALA A 59 -6.58 -14.57 -11.31
CA ALA A 59 -5.19 -14.16 -11.14
C ALA A 59 -4.46 -14.06 -12.50
N HIS A 60 -4.69 -15.01 -13.39
CA HIS A 60 -4.14 -14.98 -14.75
C HIS A 60 -4.71 -13.81 -15.57
N TYR A 61 -6.00 -13.48 -15.42
CA TYR A 61 -6.58 -12.26 -15.99
C TYR A 61 -5.87 -11.00 -15.46
N GLY A 62 -5.53 -10.97 -14.18
CA GLY A 62 -4.69 -9.94 -13.54
C GLY A 62 -3.21 -9.98 -13.93
N LYS A 63 -2.80 -10.92 -14.83
CA LYS A 63 -1.42 -11.15 -15.28
C LYS A 63 -0.47 -11.62 -14.16
N PHE A 64 -1.00 -12.19 -13.06
CA PHE A 64 -0.19 -12.75 -12.00
C PHE A 64 0.39 -14.11 -12.38
N SER A 65 1.64 -14.35 -12.01
CA SER A 65 2.31 -15.65 -12.12
C SER A 65 3.39 -15.79 -11.07
N GLY A 66 3.56 -17.01 -10.52
CA GLY A 66 4.62 -17.36 -9.58
C GLY A 66 4.46 -16.73 -8.18
N VAL A 67 3.33 -16.12 -7.86
CA VAL A 67 3.07 -15.59 -6.51
C VAL A 67 2.80 -16.74 -5.56
N THR A 68 3.61 -16.82 -4.51
CA THR A 68 3.46 -17.83 -3.43
C THR A 68 3.35 -17.19 -2.05
N ASN A 69 3.57 -15.88 -1.95
CA ASN A 69 3.48 -15.17 -0.69
C ASN A 69 2.62 -13.91 -0.86
N TYR A 70 1.89 -13.54 0.18
CA TYR A 70 1.11 -12.30 0.21
C TYR A 70 0.82 -11.85 1.63
N ILE A 71 0.51 -10.58 1.79
CA ILE A 71 0.05 -9.98 3.04
C ILE A 71 -1.45 -9.82 2.95
N ALA A 72 -2.20 -10.36 3.92
CA ALA A 72 -3.65 -10.22 4.01
C ALA A 72 -4.00 -9.05 4.94
N LEU A 73 -4.67 -8.01 4.42
CA LEU A 73 -5.08 -6.84 5.20
C LEU A 73 -6.50 -7.05 5.72
N ILE A 74 -6.60 -7.38 6.99
CA ILE A 74 -7.81 -7.75 7.70
C ILE A 74 -8.01 -6.79 8.88
N GLY A 75 -9.26 -6.47 9.19
CA GLY A 75 -9.59 -5.72 10.38
C GLY A 75 -11.09 -5.67 10.64
N LYS A 76 -11.49 -5.07 11.77
CA LYS A 76 -12.89 -4.90 12.15
C LYS A 76 -13.62 -4.03 11.13
N LYS A 77 -14.82 -4.45 10.75
CA LYS A 77 -15.67 -3.66 9.83
C LYS A 77 -15.97 -2.30 10.44
N GLY A 78 -15.69 -1.25 9.69
CA GLY A 78 -15.90 0.13 10.11
C GLY A 78 -15.65 1.11 8.95
N PRO A 79 -15.99 2.39 9.13
CA PRO A 79 -15.87 3.41 8.08
C PRO A 79 -14.41 3.70 7.68
N ASP A 80 -13.47 3.50 8.64
CA ASP A 80 -12.06 3.86 8.49
C ASP A 80 -11.17 2.66 8.10
N LEU A 81 -11.74 1.44 8.10
CA LEU A 81 -10.95 0.22 7.87
C LEU A 81 -10.17 0.26 6.55
N ASP A 82 -10.81 0.70 5.48
CA ASP A 82 -10.18 0.68 4.16
C ASP A 82 -8.99 1.67 4.09
N GLU A 83 -9.13 2.87 4.69
CA GLU A 83 -8.06 3.86 4.78
C GLU A 83 -6.92 3.35 5.70
N THR A 84 -7.26 2.80 6.85
CA THR A 84 -6.29 2.21 7.79
C THR A 84 -5.50 1.07 7.14
N CYS A 85 -6.18 0.19 6.39
CA CYS A 85 -5.51 -0.87 5.61
C CYS A 85 -4.56 -0.28 4.55
N GLY A 86 -4.95 0.81 3.89
CA GLY A 86 -4.10 1.50 2.93
C GLY A 86 -2.82 2.04 3.57
N TYR A 87 -2.95 2.74 4.67
CA TYR A 87 -1.84 3.38 5.38
C TYR A 87 -0.82 2.34 5.89
N TYR A 88 -1.27 1.38 6.69
CA TYR A 88 -0.37 0.37 7.27
C TYR A 88 0.09 -0.68 6.25
N GLY A 89 -0.71 -0.96 5.23
CA GLY A 89 -0.31 -1.82 4.13
C GLY A 89 0.83 -1.22 3.31
N GLU A 90 0.83 0.09 3.06
CA GLU A 90 1.91 0.74 2.31
C GLU A 90 3.22 0.81 3.11
N ARG A 91 3.14 0.93 4.43
CA ARG A 91 4.30 0.79 5.32
C ARG A 91 5.00 -0.56 5.13
N LEU A 92 4.22 -1.64 5.01
CA LEU A 92 4.74 -2.99 4.72
C LEU A 92 5.26 -3.13 3.28
N VAL A 93 4.63 -2.46 2.32
CA VAL A 93 5.09 -2.42 0.92
C VAL A 93 6.46 -1.78 0.80
N LEU A 94 6.68 -0.65 1.48
CA LEU A 94 7.98 0.03 1.46
C LEU A 94 9.05 -0.77 2.20
N LEU A 95 8.73 -1.40 3.32
CA LEU A 95 9.65 -2.34 3.99
C LEU A 95 10.02 -3.50 3.06
N ALA A 96 9.05 -4.11 2.37
CA ALA A 96 9.32 -5.17 1.42
C ALA A 96 10.30 -4.72 0.32
N GLN A 97 10.14 -3.50 -0.21
CA GLN A 97 11.06 -2.90 -1.17
C GLN A 97 12.47 -2.73 -0.58
N GLN A 98 12.60 -2.28 0.66
CA GLN A 98 13.88 -2.17 1.37
C GLN A 98 14.57 -3.52 1.57
N LEU A 99 13.79 -4.60 1.74
CA LEU A 99 14.25 -5.98 1.84
C LEU A 99 14.56 -6.63 0.48
N GLY A 100 14.48 -5.88 -0.62
CA GLY A 100 14.75 -6.38 -1.98
C GLY A 100 13.62 -7.23 -2.56
N LEU A 101 12.41 -7.10 -2.03
CA LEU A 101 11.21 -7.79 -2.51
C LEU A 101 10.34 -6.84 -3.34
N ASN A 102 9.59 -7.40 -4.26
CA ASN A 102 8.61 -6.67 -5.05
C ASN A 102 7.20 -6.98 -4.55
N THR A 103 6.29 -6.04 -4.79
CA THR A 103 4.91 -6.12 -4.34
C THR A 103 3.90 -5.71 -5.41
N CYS A 104 2.64 -6.09 -5.20
CA CYS A 104 1.51 -5.54 -5.93
C CYS A 104 0.24 -5.58 -5.06
N TRP A 105 -0.45 -4.46 -4.94
CA TRP A 105 -1.79 -4.40 -4.33
C TRP A 105 -2.82 -5.14 -5.17
N VAL A 106 -3.63 -6.00 -4.54
CA VAL A 106 -4.60 -6.86 -5.22
C VAL A 106 -5.92 -6.90 -4.46
N ALA A 107 -7.00 -6.52 -5.14
CA ALA A 107 -8.32 -6.51 -4.54
C ALA A 107 -9.25 -7.61 -5.07
N MET A 108 -9.22 -7.88 -6.39
CA MET A 108 -10.18 -8.78 -7.04
C MET A 108 -9.54 -9.93 -7.83
N THR A 109 -8.31 -9.76 -8.31
CA THR A 109 -7.65 -10.70 -9.22
C THR A 109 -6.84 -11.79 -8.49
N TYR A 110 -7.45 -12.40 -7.49
CA TYR A 110 -6.93 -13.56 -6.75
C TYR A 110 -8.08 -14.40 -6.22
N LYS A 111 -7.79 -15.62 -5.77
CA LYS A 111 -8.75 -16.51 -5.11
C LYS A 111 -8.53 -16.45 -3.60
N LYS A 112 -9.59 -16.20 -2.84
CA LYS A 112 -9.51 -16.30 -1.38
C LYS A 112 -9.32 -17.75 -0.96
N ILE A 113 -8.31 -18.02 -0.14
CA ILE A 113 -8.02 -19.34 0.44
C ILE A 113 -8.29 -19.26 1.95
N PRO A 114 -9.47 -19.69 2.43
CA PRO A 114 -9.87 -19.50 3.82
C PRO A 114 -8.97 -20.18 4.85
N SER A 115 -8.23 -21.21 4.45
CA SER A 115 -7.29 -21.91 5.33
C SER A 115 -5.93 -21.22 5.47
N ALA A 116 -5.64 -20.20 4.65
CA ALA A 116 -4.34 -19.54 4.63
C ALA A 116 -4.24 -18.36 5.63
N PHE A 117 -5.35 -17.81 6.06
CA PHE A 117 -5.42 -16.69 7.02
C PHE A 117 -6.74 -16.74 7.81
N GLN A 118 -6.76 -16.06 8.94
CA GLN A 118 -7.93 -16.03 9.84
C GLN A 118 -8.69 -14.72 9.70
N VAL A 119 -10.02 -14.80 9.61
CA VAL A 119 -10.93 -13.65 9.65
C VAL A 119 -11.91 -13.90 10.79
N SER A 120 -11.76 -13.16 11.88
CA SER A 120 -12.59 -13.30 13.07
C SER A 120 -14.00 -12.72 12.87
N SER A 121 -14.92 -13.05 13.78
CA SER A 121 -16.26 -12.46 13.76
C SER A 121 -16.19 -10.93 13.81
N GLY A 122 -16.92 -10.27 12.92
CA GLY A 122 -16.91 -8.81 12.81
C GLY A 122 -15.77 -8.22 11.97
N GLU A 123 -14.81 -9.05 11.53
CA GLU A 123 -13.73 -8.62 10.61
C GLU A 123 -14.10 -8.81 9.15
N LYS A 124 -13.32 -8.20 8.27
CA LYS A 124 -13.29 -8.49 6.83
C LYS A 124 -11.86 -8.44 6.30
N LEU A 125 -11.57 -9.25 5.30
CA LEU A 125 -10.41 -9.07 4.43
C LEU A 125 -10.73 -7.95 3.45
N THR A 126 -9.96 -6.87 3.48
CA THR A 126 -10.13 -5.71 2.59
C THR A 126 -9.45 -5.94 1.25
N VAL A 127 -8.15 -6.18 1.27
CA VAL A 127 -7.30 -6.41 0.09
C VAL A 127 -6.12 -7.30 0.49
N VAL A 128 -5.37 -7.78 -0.48
CA VAL A 128 -4.08 -8.45 -0.26
C VAL A 128 -2.96 -7.73 -1.00
N ILE A 129 -1.72 -7.95 -0.57
CA ILE A 129 -0.52 -7.46 -1.24
C ILE A 129 0.29 -8.69 -1.66
N ALA A 130 0.38 -8.96 -2.97
CA ALA A 130 1.27 -9.99 -3.51
C ALA A 130 2.73 -9.61 -3.21
N LEU A 131 3.57 -10.58 -2.85
CA LEU A 131 4.91 -10.37 -2.32
C LEU A 131 5.88 -11.45 -2.81
N GLY A 132 7.09 -11.05 -3.18
CA GLY A 132 8.15 -12.00 -3.56
C GLY A 132 9.25 -11.36 -4.40
N TYR A 133 10.07 -12.20 -5.03
CA TYR A 133 11.10 -11.77 -5.96
C TYR A 133 10.51 -11.62 -7.36
N GLY A 134 10.50 -10.40 -7.87
CA GLY A 134 9.94 -10.11 -9.19
C GLY A 134 10.85 -10.58 -10.32
N LYS A 135 10.28 -11.14 -11.39
CA LYS A 135 10.99 -11.41 -12.65
C LYS A 135 11.42 -10.12 -13.38
N ASN A 136 10.88 -9.00 -12.95
CA ASN A 136 11.22 -7.64 -13.39
C ASN A 136 10.96 -6.69 -12.22
N GLN A 137 11.41 -5.43 -12.37
CA GLN A 137 11.23 -4.41 -11.33
C GLN A 137 9.97 -3.56 -11.53
N GLY A 138 9.09 -3.93 -12.46
CA GLY A 138 7.94 -3.13 -12.85
C GLY A 138 8.35 -1.89 -13.66
N VAL A 139 7.41 -0.97 -13.81
CA VAL A 139 7.63 0.28 -14.54
C VAL A 139 7.00 1.45 -13.77
N PRO A 140 7.60 2.64 -13.82
CA PRO A 140 6.99 3.84 -13.26
C PRO A 140 5.60 4.09 -13.86
N HIS A 141 4.65 4.46 -13.02
CA HIS A 141 3.34 4.88 -13.52
C HIS A 141 3.38 6.35 -13.95
N LYS A 142 2.44 6.73 -14.80
CA LYS A 142 2.24 8.13 -15.16
C LYS A 142 1.52 8.86 -14.04
N SER A 143 2.13 9.90 -13.48
CA SER A 143 1.52 10.75 -12.47
C SER A 143 0.69 11.87 -13.08
N ARG A 144 -0.34 12.32 -12.33
CA ARG A 144 -1.09 13.53 -12.63
C ARG A 144 -0.25 14.78 -12.34
N PRO A 145 -0.61 15.94 -12.90
CA PRO A 145 -0.07 17.22 -12.45
C PRO A 145 -0.33 17.44 -10.96
N LEU A 146 0.62 18.08 -10.27
CA LEU A 146 0.49 18.40 -8.84
C LEU A 146 -0.78 19.20 -8.53
N SER A 147 -1.16 20.14 -9.39
CA SER A 147 -2.36 20.97 -9.26
C SER A 147 -3.68 20.19 -9.24
N ASP A 148 -3.70 18.97 -9.80
CA ASP A 148 -4.89 18.12 -9.79
C ASP A 148 -5.13 17.48 -8.40
N VAL A 149 -4.06 17.29 -7.62
CA VAL A 149 -4.09 16.53 -6.37
C VAL A 149 -3.76 17.38 -5.14
N ALA A 150 -3.29 18.62 -5.30
CA ALA A 150 -2.89 19.49 -4.20
C ALA A 150 -3.34 20.92 -4.38
N SER A 151 -3.77 21.58 -3.29
CA SER A 151 -4.05 23.01 -3.21
C SER A 151 -3.64 23.54 -1.83
N TYR A 152 -3.08 24.73 -1.81
CA TYR A 152 -2.68 25.42 -0.58
C TYR A 152 -3.26 26.83 -0.58
N ASP A 153 -3.76 27.28 0.59
CA ASP A 153 -4.27 28.63 0.75
C ASP A 153 -3.09 29.60 0.95
N GLY A 154 -2.75 30.35 -0.10
CA GLY A 154 -1.59 31.23 -0.15
C GLY A 154 -0.39 30.62 -0.90
N ALA A 155 0.81 31.05 -0.54
CA ALA A 155 2.05 30.52 -1.11
C ALA A 155 2.32 29.11 -0.56
N MET A 156 2.38 28.13 -1.45
CA MET A 156 2.61 26.73 -1.08
C MET A 156 4.02 26.55 -0.51
N PRO A 157 4.16 26.09 0.76
CA PRO A 157 5.46 25.84 1.35
C PRO A 157 6.09 24.56 0.82
N ASP A 158 7.42 24.46 0.89
CA ASP A 158 8.17 23.32 0.36
C ASP A 158 7.77 21.99 1.00
N TRP A 159 7.51 21.96 2.31
CA TRP A 159 7.11 20.73 2.98
C TRP A 159 5.79 20.16 2.41
N PHE A 160 4.79 21.02 2.14
CA PHE A 160 3.50 20.58 1.58
C PHE A 160 3.66 20.12 0.13
N LYS A 161 4.45 20.87 -0.65
CA LYS A 161 4.79 20.49 -2.03
C LYS A 161 5.48 19.12 -2.08
N ASN A 162 6.51 18.92 -1.26
CA ASN A 162 7.25 17.66 -1.17
C ASN A 162 6.33 16.50 -0.76
N GLY A 163 5.44 16.72 0.22
CA GLY A 163 4.44 15.72 0.64
C GLY A 163 3.51 15.33 -0.50
N ALA A 164 3.00 16.29 -1.25
CA ALA A 164 2.09 16.03 -2.36
C ALA A 164 2.81 15.38 -3.58
N GLU A 165 4.06 15.75 -3.85
CA GLU A 165 4.88 15.11 -4.89
C GLU A 165 5.22 13.66 -4.54
N THR A 166 5.55 13.35 -3.28
CA THR A 166 5.76 11.97 -2.84
C THR A 166 4.49 11.15 -2.86
N ALA A 167 3.34 11.74 -2.53
CA ALA A 167 2.05 11.07 -2.66
C ALA A 167 1.72 10.67 -4.11
N LEU A 168 2.24 11.40 -5.10
CA LEU A 168 2.12 11.03 -6.52
C LEU A 168 2.99 9.82 -6.92
N LEU A 169 3.93 9.37 -6.08
CA LEU A 169 4.67 8.11 -6.26
C LEU A 169 3.88 6.89 -5.77
N ALA A 170 2.86 7.11 -4.97
CA ALA A 170 2.06 6.06 -4.36
C ALA A 170 1.28 5.23 -5.39
N PRO A 171 1.15 3.90 -5.20
CA PRO A 171 0.26 3.10 -6.04
C PRO A 171 -1.20 3.42 -5.72
N THR A 172 -2.03 3.48 -6.75
CA THR A 172 -3.49 3.59 -6.59
C THR A 172 -4.20 2.56 -7.47
N ALA A 173 -5.41 2.18 -7.10
CA ALA A 173 -6.22 1.25 -7.88
C ALA A 173 -6.33 1.72 -9.34
N MET A 174 -5.91 0.88 -10.28
CA MET A 174 -5.86 1.20 -11.73
C MET A 174 -5.15 2.52 -12.07
N ASN A 175 -4.22 2.95 -11.25
CA ASN A 175 -3.54 4.26 -11.36
C ASN A 175 -4.52 5.45 -11.46
N GLN A 176 -5.65 5.36 -10.74
CA GLN A 176 -6.72 6.38 -10.84
C GLN A 176 -6.34 7.71 -10.18
N GLN A 177 -5.45 7.71 -9.18
CA GLN A 177 -4.97 8.89 -8.46
C GLN A 177 -6.10 9.85 -8.07
N LYS A 178 -7.19 9.29 -7.53
CA LYS A 178 -8.41 10.02 -7.11
C LYS A 178 -8.33 10.41 -5.65
N PHE A 179 -7.37 11.24 -5.34
CA PHE A 179 -7.20 11.84 -4.02
C PHE A 179 -6.92 13.34 -4.16
N ARG A 180 -7.10 14.09 -3.08
CA ARG A 180 -6.75 15.50 -3.03
C ARG A 180 -6.28 15.88 -1.63
N PHE A 181 -5.20 16.63 -1.58
CA PHE A 181 -4.74 17.35 -0.39
C PHE A 181 -5.11 18.83 -0.50
N SER A 182 -5.60 19.39 0.58
CA SER A 182 -5.78 20.83 0.72
C SER A 182 -5.26 21.27 2.08
N ALA A 183 -4.65 22.44 2.15
CA ALA A 183 -4.11 22.95 3.40
C ALA A 183 -4.32 24.44 3.57
N HIS A 184 -4.48 24.83 4.86
CA HIS A 184 -4.43 26.20 5.33
C HIS A 184 -3.47 26.26 6.53
N GLY A 185 -2.38 27.02 6.42
CA GLY A 185 -1.29 26.93 7.40
C GLY A 185 -0.72 25.53 7.48
N ASP A 186 -0.62 24.98 8.69
CA ASP A 186 -0.17 23.60 8.96
C ASP A 186 -1.31 22.56 9.03
N GLN A 187 -2.56 22.97 8.79
CA GLN A 187 -3.72 22.09 8.81
C GLN A 187 -3.97 21.48 7.43
N VAL A 188 -3.78 20.17 7.31
CA VAL A 188 -3.90 19.42 6.05
C VAL A 188 -5.13 18.52 6.08
N THR A 189 -5.98 18.66 5.08
CA THR A 189 -7.10 17.77 4.82
C THR A 189 -6.77 16.87 3.62
N ALA A 190 -6.96 15.57 3.76
CA ALA A 190 -6.85 14.60 2.68
C ALA A 190 -8.22 14.00 2.36
N THR A 191 -8.61 13.99 1.09
CA THR A 191 -9.91 13.47 0.65
C THR A 191 -9.77 12.45 -0.47
N ALA A 192 -10.61 11.38 -0.40
CA ALA A 192 -10.74 10.41 -1.48
C ALA A 192 -11.81 10.86 -2.48
N GLY A 193 -11.50 10.80 -3.76
CA GLY A 193 -12.49 10.95 -4.82
C GLY A 193 -13.34 9.67 -4.98
N ARG A 194 -14.37 9.74 -5.84
CA ARG A 194 -15.24 8.58 -6.14
C ARG A 194 -14.50 7.57 -7.02
N GLY A 195 -14.30 6.35 -6.53
CA GLY A 195 -13.63 5.26 -7.27
C GLY A 195 -13.59 3.97 -6.49
N PHE A 196 -13.24 2.87 -7.19
CA PHE A 196 -13.03 1.58 -6.52
C PHE A 196 -11.81 1.66 -5.63
N TYR A 197 -11.93 1.22 -4.37
CA TYR A 197 -10.85 1.22 -3.39
C TYR A 197 -10.21 2.60 -3.10
N SER A 198 -10.89 3.70 -3.43
CA SER A 198 -10.35 5.06 -3.25
C SER A 198 -10.05 5.41 -1.80
N LYS A 199 -10.71 4.76 -0.82
CA LYS A 199 -10.35 4.91 0.60
C LYS A 199 -9.06 4.16 0.96
N VAL A 200 -8.81 2.99 0.36
CA VAL A 200 -7.51 2.31 0.49
C VAL A 200 -6.42 3.16 -0.13
N ASP A 201 -6.65 3.67 -1.35
CA ASP A 201 -5.73 4.60 -2.01
C ASP A 201 -5.43 5.82 -1.13
N LEU A 202 -6.45 6.38 -0.43
CA LEU A 202 -6.26 7.51 0.47
C LEU A 202 -5.28 7.20 1.60
N GLY A 203 -5.40 6.02 2.23
CA GLY A 203 -4.45 5.59 3.25
C GLY A 203 -3.02 5.48 2.72
N ILE A 204 -2.86 4.88 1.54
CA ILE A 204 -1.56 4.75 0.86
C ILE A 204 -0.93 6.13 0.62
N VAL A 205 -1.65 7.07 0.02
CA VAL A 205 -1.12 8.39 -0.32
C VAL A 205 -0.86 9.25 0.92
N LYS A 206 -1.63 9.08 2.01
CA LYS A 206 -1.36 9.75 3.30
C LYS A 206 -0.02 9.32 3.88
N TYR A 207 0.30 8.02 3.83
CA TYR A 207 1.59 7.54 4.31
C TYR A 207 2.76 8.11 3.50
N HIS A 208 2.64 8.16 2.18
CA HIS A 208 3.64 8.79 1.31
C HIS A 208 3.76 10.29 1.59
N PHE A 209 2.63 11.00 1.73
CA PHE A 209 2.61 12.42 2.05
C PHE A 209 3.37 12.73 3.35
N GLU A 210 3.13 11.96 4.41
CA GLU A 210 3.80 12.14 5.70
C GLU A 210 5.33 12.00 5.60
N ILE A 211 5.81 11.04 4.79
CA ILE A 211 7.25 10.85 4.59
C ILE A 211 7.85 12.05 3.86
N GLY A 212 7.18 12.53 2.80
CA GLY A 212 7.68 13.66 2.02
C GLY A 212 7.55 15.02 2.68
N ALA A 213 6.50 15.20 3.48
CA ALA A 213 6.23 16.46 4.17
C ALA A 213 7.01 16.61 5.49
N GLY A 214 7.34 15.49 6.17
CA GLY A 214 7.78 15.47 7.56
C GLY A 214 6.60 15.69 8.52
N LYS A 215 6.33 14.71 9.38
CA LYS A 215 5.16 14.74 10.30
C LYS A 215 5.14 15.91 11.27
N GLU A 216 6.29 16.48 11.54
CA GLU A 216 6.45 17.64 12.43
C GLU A 216 5.95 18.96 11.82
N ASN A 217 5.74 19.00 10.51
CA ASN A 217 5.40 20.23 9.78
C ASN A 217 3.90 20.49 9.68
N PHE A 218 3.04 19.50 10.04
CA PHE A 218 1.61 19.63 9.84
C PHE A 218 0.77 18.74 10.77
N SER A 219 -0.54 18.98 10.75
CA SER A 219 -1.55 18.14 11.41
C SER A 219 -2.67 17.76 10.42
N TRP A 220 -3.15 16.53 10.50
CA TRP A 220 -4.34 16.10 9.75
C TRP A 220 -5.62 16.68 10.37
N THR A 221 -6.56 17.13 9.51
CA THR A 221 -7.90 17.60 9.90
C THR A 221 -9.01 16.75 9.32
#